data_ece4e1540a12d39c53dcf808617d7ea0
#
_entry.id   ece4e1540a12d39c53dcf808617d7ea0
#
_cell.length_a   1.000
_cell.length_b   1.000
_cell.length_c   1.000
_cell.angle_alpha   90.00
_cell.angle_beta   90.00
_cell.angle_gamma   90.00
#
_symmetry.space_group_name_H-M   'P 1'
#
loop_
_entity.id
_entity.type
_entity.pdbx_description
1 polymer ?
#
loop_
_entity_poly.entity_id
_entity_poly.type
_entity_poly.pdbx_seq_one_letter_code
_entity_poly.pdbx_strand_id
1 'polypeptide(L)'
;FERDNIPTPRTALISNEKSLIDAHERLGGNYPVIMKTLTGTQGIGVSIVDSEKSMVSVAQSLWKFDAALLLQEFLKFDFDIRTIVIDGRILASTKRISAKKDFRSNRHREATTEPYKLSNEEKKVVLDAARSVGAYMVGVDHAKVNNQIYVLECNGSPGIGSKFASYKTDLKDREYVGPTSSENVVKKLFDYLTQDAHRKHSFIKESGFQERIIIDGYGPVRAKFDTGNGTLASMFAVDKIDVENQKTVRWEKDGKKFTSKLEGYSEATRMDMVDNRP
;
A
#
# COMPACT_ATOMS: atom_id res chain seq x y z
N PHE A 1 0.90 12.20 -3.27
CA PHE A 1 0.26 13.10 -2.30
C PHE A 1 0.59 14.56 -2.59
N GLU A 2 1.87 14.91 -2.76
CA GLU A 2 2.30 16.29 -3.05
C GLU A 2 1.59 16.87 -4.29
N ARG A 3 1.55 16.13 -5.40
CA ARG A 3 0.84 16.53 -6.62
C ARG A 3 -0.63 16.91 -6.38
N ASP A 4 -1.29 16.21 -5.48
CA ASP A 4 -2.73 16.35 -5.21
C ASP A 4 -2.99 17.19 -3.93
N ASN A 5 -1.95 17.85 -3.40
CA ASN A 5 -2.00 18.66 -2.18
C ASN A 5 -2.56 17.92 -0.96
N ILE A 6 -2.26 16.64 -0.84
CA ILE A 6 -2.61 15.85 0.35
C ILE A 6 -1.59 16.16 1.45
N PRO A 7 -2.02 16.66 2.61
CA PRO A 7 -1.10 16.92 3.71
C PRO A 7 -0.42 15.64 4.18
N THR A 8 0.89 15.61 4.11
CA THR A 8 1.73 14.48 4.53
C THR A 8 2.98 15.02 5.22
N PRO A 9 3.61 14.28 6.13
CA PRO A 9 4.87 14.69 6.72
C PRO A 9 5.91 14.93 5.63
N ARG A 10 6.69 16.01 5.73
CA ARG A 10 7.76 16.30 4.78
C ARG A 10 8.73 15.13 4.72
N THR A 11 9.00 14.65 3.52
CA THR A 11 9.76 13.41 3.30
C THR A 11 10.73 13.60 2.15
N ALA A 12 11.92 13.05 2.27
CA ALA A 12 12.94 13.06 1.23
C ALA A 12 13.50 11.66 1.01
N LEU A 13 13.74 11.30 -0.26
CA LEU A 13 14.50 10.11 -0.62
C LEU A 13 15.99 10.40 -0.42
N ILE A 14 16.71 9.46 0.19
CA ILE A 14 18.13 9.56 0.47
C ILE A 14 18.89 8.36 -0.08
N SER A 15 20.02 8.60 -0.74
CA SER A 15 20.80 7.56 -1.40
C SER A 15 22.28 7.53 -0.96
N ASN A 16 22.74 8.58 -0.28
CA ASN A 16 24.11 8.69 0.23
C ASN A 16 24.17 9.73 1.35
N GLU A 17 25.33 9.84 2.01
CA GLU A 17 25.51 10.73 3.15
C GLU A 17 25.27 12.20 2.81
N LYS A 18 25.73 12.67 1.64
CA LYS A 18 25.47 14.04 1.21
C LYS A 18 23.96 14.30 1.07
N SER A 19 23.25 13.42 0.35
CA SER A 19 21.79 13.56 0.20
C SER A 19 21.04 13.45 1.52
N LEU A 20 21.58 12.72 2.50
CA LEU A 20 21.04 12.61 3.84
C LEU A 20 21.14 13.94 4.60
N ILE A 21 22.31 14.57 4.61
CA ILE A 21 22.53 15.88 5.27
C ILE A 21 21.68 16.95 4.59
N ASP A 22 21.75 17.05 3.25
CA ASP A 22 20.94 18.00 2.47
C ASP A 22 19.43 17.82 2.72
N ALA A 23 18.97 16.57 2.87
CA ALA A 23 17.59 16.27 3.19
C ALA A 23 17.21 16.72 4.60
N HIS A 24 18.06 16.47 5.59
CA HIS A 24 17.84 16.88 6.97
C HIS A 24 17.70 18.40 7.08
N GLU A 25 18.57 19.16 6.42
CA GLU A 25 18.49 20.62 6.38
C GLU A 25 17.18 21.10 5.74
N ARG A 26 16.78 20.51 4.59
CA ARG A 26 15.50 20.84 3.92
C ARG A 26 14.28 20.50 4.75
N LEU A 27 14.36 19.50 5.61
CA LEU A 27 13.30 19.16 6.56
C LEU A 27 13.25 20.08 7.78
N GLY A 28 14.17 21.06 7.85
CA GLY A 28 14.21 22.08 8.91
C GLY A 28 15.35 21.89 9.91
N GLY A 29 16.24 20.92 9.72
CA GLY A 29 17.44 20.71 10.54
C GLY A 29 17.18 20.32 12.00
N ASN A 30 15.98 19.89 12.33
CA ASN A 30 15.60 19.57 13.71
C ASN A 30 15.58 18.05 13.96
N TYR A 31 15.92 17.67 15.17
CA TYR A 31 15.77 16.31 15.67
C TYR A 31 14.60 16.22 16.67
N PRO A 32 14.00 15.04 16.85
CA PRO A 32 14.27 13.81 16.10
C PRO A 32 13.69 13.85 14.68
N VAL A 33 14.18 12.95 13.83
CA VAL A 33 13.61 12.64 12.51
C VAL A 33 13.30 11.16 12.40
N ILE A 34 12.48 10.79 11.43
CA ILE A 34 12.17 9.39 11.12
C ILE A 34 12.98 8.95 9.91
N MET A 35 13.65 7.82 10.03
CA MET A 35 14.27 7.12 8.91
C MET A 35 13.45 5.86 8.59
N LYS A 36 13.13 5.66 7.32
CA LYS A 36 12.34 4.51 6.85
C LYS A 36 13.02 3.81 5.69
N THR A 37 12.92 2.49 5.66
CA THR A 37 13.19 1.73 4.42
C THR A 37 11.98 1.84 3.49
N LEU A 38 12.21 1.88 2.16
CA LEU A 38 11.13 1.87 1.16
C LEU A 38 10.36 0.55 1.17
N THR A 39 11.03 -0.54 1.56
CA THR A 39 10.43 -1.86 1.69
C THR A 39 10.33 -2.21 3.17
N GLY A 40 9.18 -2.65 3.61
CA GLY A 40 8.95 -3.04 4.99
C GLY A 40 7.45 -3.10 5.30
N THR A 41 7.09 -3.87 6.29
CA THR A 41 5.71 -4.02 6.76
C THR A 41 5.67 -3.94 8.29
N GLN A 42 4.53 -3.58 8.85
CA GLN A 42 4.28 -3.61 10.29
C GLN A 42 5.24 -2.74 11.14
N GLY A 43 5.72 -1.61 10.58
CA GLY A 43 6.67 -0.73 11.26
C GLY A 43 8.10 -1.29 11.38
N ILE A 44 8.42 -2.41 10.71
CA ILE A 44 9.79 -2.89 10.54
C ILE A 44 10.47 -1.99 9.52
N GLY A 45 11.70 -1.54 9.82
CA GLY A 45 12.43 -0.59 8.97
C GLY A 45 12.11 0.89 9.26
N VAL A 46 11.40 1.19 10.36
CA VAL A 46 11.16 2.56 10.82
C VAL A 46 11.97 2.83 12.08
N SER A 47 12.80 3.85 12.06
CA SER A 47 13.66 4.26 13.18
C SER A 47 13.48 5.75 13.48
N ILE A 48 13.42 6.11 14.77
CA ILE A 48 13.63 7.49 15.22
C ILE A 48 15.12 7.69 15.37
N VAL A 49 15.63 8.79 14.83
CA VAL A 49 17.02 9.23 15.00
C VAL A 49 17.03 10.62 15.61
N ASP A 50 17.81 10.80 16.64
CA ASP A 50 17.79 11.96 17.56
C ASP A 50 19.03 12.85 17.45
N SER A 51 19.97 12.47 16.60
CA SER A 51 21.21 13.20 16.37
C SER A 51 21.81 12.89 15.02
N GLU A 52 22.66 13.76 14.50
CA GLU A 52 23.38 13.55 13.24
C GLU A 52 24.20 12.26 13.28
N LYS A 53 24.90 12.01 14.39
CA LYS A 53 25.70 10.78 14.53
C LYS A 53 24.86 9.51 14.42
N SER A 54 23.72 9.47 15.10
CA SER A 54 22.80 8.33 15.00
C SER A 54 22.18 8.23 13.60
N MET A 55 21.83 9.34 12.99
CA MET A 55 21.25 9.41 11.65
C MET A 55 22.21 8.84 10.60
N VAL A 56 23.47 9.30 10.59
CA VAL A 56 24.50 8.82 9.65
C VAL A 56 24.82 7.34 9.91
N SER A 57 25.00 6.95 11.16
CA SER A 57 25.32 5.57 11.53
C SER A 57 24.25 4.56 11.12
N VAL A 58 22.97 4.90 11.34
CA VAL A 58 21.84 4.07 10.93
C VAL A 58 21.75 3.97 9.41
N ALA A 59 21.90 5.11 8.71
CA ALA A 59 21.86 5.15 7.25
C ALA A 59 22.97 4.29 6.62
N GLN A 60 24.21 4.45 7.08
CA GLN A 60 25.36 3.67 6.60
C GLN A 60 25.17 2.16 6.85
N SER A 61 24.62 1.79 7.99
CA SER A 61 24.33 0.40 8.32
C SER A 61 23.29 -0.22 7.37
N LEU A 62 22.24 0.55 7.02
CA LEU A 62 21.18 0.08 6.13
C LEU A 62 21.63 0.08 4.65
N TRP A 63 22.42 1.05 4.22
CA TRP A 63 23.00 1.08 2.87
C TRP A 63 23.93 -0.09 2.59
N LYS A 64 24.59 -0.63 3.63
CA LYS A 64 25.40 -1.84 3.49
C LYS A 64 24.59 -3.06 2.99
N PHE A 65 23.27 -3.02 3.16
CA PHE A 65 22.33 -4.03 2.69
C PHE A 65 21.49 -3.54 1.50
N ASP A 66 21.99 -2.56 0.74
CA ASP A 66 21.33 -1.96 -0.42
C ASP A 66 19.92 -1.42 -0.13
N ALA A 67 19.65 -1.02 1.10
CA ALA A 67 18.34 -0.50 1.48
C ALA A 67 18.12 0.90 0.89
N ALA A 68 17.03 1.08 0.15
CA ALA A 68 16.56 2.39 -0.23
C ALA A 68 15.88 3.07 0.97
N LEU A 69 16.25 4.31 1.28
CA LEU A 69 15.87 5.00 2.50
C LEU A 69 15.11 6.29 2.23
N LEU A 70 14.18 6.59 3.13
CA LEU A 70 13.50 7.87 3.26
C LEU A 70 13.89 8.53 4.58
N LEU A 71 14.10 9.84 4.56
CA LEU A 71 14.13 10.70 5.75
C LEU A 71 12.84 11.49 5.81
N GLN A 72 12.19 11.50 6.97
CA GLN A 72 10.90 12.15 7.17
C GLN A 72 10.92 12.97 8.46
N GLU A 73 10.26 14.13 8.47
CA GLU A 73 10.07 14.89 9.70
C GLU A 73 9.32 14.08 10.75
N PHE A 74 9.71 14.27 12.00
CA PHE A 74 9.03 13.64 13.12
C PHE A 74 7.81 14.47 13.53
N LEU A 75 6.63 13.85 13.46
CA LEU A 75 5.40 14.43 13.97
C LEU A 75 5.03 13.75 15.28
N LYS A 76 4.89 14.55 16.35
CA LYS A 76 4.46 14.03 17.66
C LYS A 76 2.94 14.01 17.73
N PHE A 77 2.38 12.84 17.92
CA PHE A 77 0.95 12.61 18.15
C PHE A 77 0.74 11.48 19.16
N ASP A 78 -0.39 11.51 19.87
CA ASP A 78 -0.70 10.55 20.92
C ASP A 78 -1.36 9.28 20.35
N PHE A 79 -1.99 9.40 19.21
CA PHE A 79 -2.66 8.31 18.50
C PHE A 79 -2.74 8.62 17.01
N ASP A 80 -2.87 7.58 16.23
CA ASP A 80 -3.22 7.67 14.82
C ASP A 80 -4.57 7.01 14.55
N ILE A 81 -5.11 7.26 13.37
CA ILE A 81 -6.40 6.78 12.95
C ILE A 81 -6.20 5.99 11.66
N ARG A 82 -6.62 4.74 11.65
CA ARG A 82 -6.76 3.94 10.42
C ARG A 82 -8.18 4.00 9.93
N THR A 83 -8.36 4.48 8.71
CA THR A 83 -9.66 4.54 8.04
C THR A 83 -9.66 3.60 6.83
N ILE A 84 -10.61 2.70 6.78
CA ILE A 84 -10.83 1.83 5.63
C ILE A 84 -11.76 2.53 4.66
N VAL A 85 -11.27 2.72 3.45
CA VAL A 85 -12.04 3.29 2.33
C VAL A 85 -12.21 2.21 1.28
N ILE A 86 -13.41 2.09 0.75
CA ILE A 86 -13.75 1.22 -0.38
C ILE A 86 -14.62 1.99 -1.35
N ASP A 87 -14.29 1.96 -2.63
CA ASP A 87 -15.04 2.62 -3.71
C ASP A 87 -15.38 4.10 -3.36
N GLY A 88 -14.39 4.83 -2.85
CA GLY A 88 -14.55 6.22 -2.44
C GLY A 88 -15.47 6.44 -1.24
N ARG A 89 -15.79 5.41 -0.45
CA ARG A 89 -16.65 5.47 0.73
C ARG A 89 -15.91 5.01 1.97
N ILE A 90 -16.11 5.72 3.07
CA ILE A 90 -15.55 5.34 4.36
C ILE A 90 -16.37 4.20 4.94
N LEU A 91 -15.72 3.05 5.12
CA LEU A 91 -16.33 1.87 5.70
C LEU A 91 -16.27 1.89 7.23
N ALA A 92 -15.09 2.17 7.78
CA ALA A 92 -14.85 2.23 9.21
C ALA A 92 -13.59 3.03 9.52
N SER A 93 -13.52 3.58 10.74
CA SER A 93 -12.34 4.26 11.26
C SER A 93 -12.04 3.80 12.67
N THR A 94 -10.78 3.56 12.94
CA THR A 94 -10.29 3.04 14.21
C THR A 94 -9.14 3.88 14.70
N LYS A 95 -9.25 4.37 15.91
CA LYS A 95 -8.16 5.03 16.64
C LYS A 95 -7.22 3.97 17.19
N ARG A 96 -5.92 4.17 17.03
CA ARG A 96 -4.86 3.29 17.52
C ARG A 96 -3.99 4.07 18.49
N ILE A 97 -3.91 3.62 19.72
CA ILE A 97 -3.11 4.23 20.78
C ILE A 97 -1.90 3.33 20.99
N SER A 98 -0.70 3.86 20.76
CA SER A 98 0.53 3.12 21.00
C SER A 98 0.71 2.80 22.49
N ALA A 99 1.26 1.64 22.80
CA ALA A 99 1.70 1.36 24.15
C ALA A 99 2.79 2.35 24.58
N LYS A 100 2.79 2.76 25.84
CA LYS A 100 3.61 3.86 26.42
C LYS A 100 5.12 3.80 26.14
N LYS A 101 5.65 2.76 25.53
CA LYS A 101 7.08 2.55 25.27
C LYS A 101 7.47 2.43 23.80
N ASP A 102 6.53 2.46 22.86
CA ASP A 102 6.85 2.38 21.43
C ASP A 102 6.15 3.52 20.67
N PHE A 103 6.89 4.30 19.93
CA PHE A 103 6.37 5.38 19.08
C PHE A 103 5.60 4.85 17.85
N ARG A 104 5.74 3.55 17.54
CA ARG A 104 5.11 2.91 16.39
C ARG A 104 3.74 2.37 16.77
N SER A 105 2.69 3.04 16.34
CA SER A 105 1.30 2.60 16.54
C SER A 105 0.95 1.27 15.83
N ASN A 106 1.81 0.84 14.90
CA ASN A 106 1.61 -0.35 14.07
C ASN A 106 2.12 -1.65 14.70
N ARG A 107 2.79 -1.63 15.86
CA ARG A 107 3.27 -2.85 16.50
C ARG A 107 2.12 -3.62 17.16
N HIS A 108 1.80 -4.76 16.59
CA HIS A 108 0.60 -5.56 16.78
C HIS A 108 0.33 -6.11 18.20
N ARG A 109 1.19 -5.90 19.18
CA ARG A 109 1.09 -6.65 20.46
C ARG A 109 0.51 -5.89 21.64
N GLU A 110 0.46 -4.57 21.62
CA GLU A 110 0.04 -3.80 22.80
C GLU A 110 -0.74 -2.50 22.49
N ALA A 111 -1.07 -2.21 21.24
CA ALA A 111 -1.87 -1.00 20.93
C ALA A 111 -3.35 -1.23 21.24
N THR A 112 -3.92 -0.34 22.01
CA THR A 112 -5.37 -0.29 22.21
C THR A 112 -6.04 0.31 20.98
N THR A 113 -7.12 -0.32 20.54
CA THR A 113 -7.91 0.17 19.40
C THR A 113 -9.35 0.43 19.83
N GLU A 114 -9.91 1.53 19.36
CA GLU A 114 -11.30 1.90 19.60
C GLU A 114 -11.93 2.51 18.34
N PRO A 115 -13.26 2.37 18.14
CA PRO A 115 -13.95 3.03 17.04
C PRO A 115 -13.73 4.53 17.09
N TYR A 116 -13.60 5.15 15.92
CA TYR A 116 -13.36 6.58 15.80
C TYR A 116 -14.36 7.24 14.86
N LYS A 117 -14.95 8.37 15.29
CA LYS A 117 -15.82 9.17 14.44
C LYS A 117 -15.03 10.32 13.83
N LEU A 118 -14.81 10.26 12.52
CA LEU A 118 -14.11 11.29 11.78
C LEU A 118 -14.88 12.61 11.76
N SER A 119 -14.16 13.72 11.89
CA SER A 119 -14.65 15.05 11.55
C SER A 119 -14.89 15.17 10.04
N ASN A 120 -15.56 16.23 9.59
CA ASN A 120 -15.77 16.46 8.16
C ASN A 120 -14.45 16.76 7.44
N GLU A 121 -13.50 17.41 8.11
CA GLU A 121 -12.16 17.69 7.58
C GLU A 121 -11.36 16.39 7.38
N GLU A 122 -11.36 15.52 8.41
CA GLU A 122 -10.70 14.22 8.32
C GLU A 122 -11.29 13.36 7.21
N LYS A 123 -12.62 13.32 7.07
CA LYS A 123 -13.29 12.61 5.96
C LYS A 123 -12.81 13.11 4.61
N LYS A 124 -12.70 14.43 4.44
CA LYS A 124 -12.25 15.02 3.19
C LYS A 124 -10.81 14.58 2.89
N VAL A 125 -9.89 14.77 3.82
CA VAL A 125 -8.46 14.41 3.63
C VAL A 125 -8.30 12.92 3.34
N VAL A 126 -8.99 12.05 4.06
CA VAL A 126 -8.95 10.60 3.86
C VAL A 126 -9.47 10.19 2.50
N LEU A 127 -10.59 10.75 2.05
CA LEU A 127 -11.15 10.44 0.73
C LEU A 127 -10.28 10.99 -0.41
N ASP A 128 -9.70 12.16 -0.24
CA ASP A 128 -8.78 12.74 -1.20
C ASP A 128 -7.49 11.90 -1.30
N ALA A 129 -6.95 11.43 -0.16
CA ALA A 129 -5.81 10.52 -0.13
C ALA A 129 -6.11 9.18 -0.83
N ALA A 130 -7.27 8.59 -0.54
CA ALA A 130 -7.70 7.35 -1.20
C ALA A 130 -7.83 7.52 -2.72
N ARG A 131 -8.37 8.65 -3.17
CA ARG A 131 -8.48 8.99 -4.59
C ARG A 131 -7.11 9.20 -5.24
N SER A 132 -6.19 9.88 -4.55
CA SER A 132 -4.84 10.16 -5.03
C SER A 132 -4.05 8.88 -5.35
N VAL A 133 -4.22 7.83 -4.56
CA VAL A 133 -3.57 6.53 -4.82
C VAL A 133 -4.34 5.64 -5.80
N GLY A 134 -5.57 6.01 -6.16
CA GLY A 134 -6.37 5.28 -7.15
C GLY A 134 -6.78 3.87 -6.74
N ALA A 135 -6.74 3.54 -5.46
CA ALA A 135 -7.05 2.21 -4.97
C ALA A 135 -8.56 2.04 -4.74
N TYR A 136 -9.11 0.90 -5.18
CA TYR A 136 -10.51 0.56 -4.92
C TYR A 136 -10.77 0.35 -3.42
N MET A 137 -9.87 -0.33 -2.75
CA MET A 137 -9.87 -0.51 -1.29
C MET A 137 -8.52 -0.09 -0.73
N VAL A 138 -8.54 0.74 0.31
CA VAL A 138 -7.31 1.25 0.92
C VAL A 138 -7.52 1.54 2.41
N GLY A 139 -6.50 1.25 3.21
CA GLY A 139 -6.39 1.74 4.58
C GLY A 139 -5.59 3.03 4.60
N VAL A 140 -6.21 4.14 4.95
CA VAL A 140 -5.56 5.43 5.12
C VAL A 140 -5.23 5.63 6.58
N ASP A 141 -3.93 5.74 6.89
CA ASP A 141 -3.44 6.06 8.22
C ASP A 141 -3.17 7.56 8.30
N HIS A 142 -3.78 8.23 9.26
CA HIS A 142 -3.61 9.66 9.46
C HIS A 142 -3.53 10.03 10.94
N ALA A 143 -2.93 11.17 11.23
CA ALA A 143 -2.85 11.75 12.56
C ALA A 143 -3.16 13.23 12.53
N LYS A 144 -3.56 13.78 13.67
CA LYS A 144 -3.77 15.22 13.84
C LYS A 144 -2.69 15.79 14.74
N VAL A 145 -1.97 16.81 14.24
CA VAL A 145 -0.90 17.51 14.94
C VAL A 145 -1.17 19.01 14.82
N ASN A 146 -1.25 19.70 15.95
CA ASN A 146 -1.51 21.17 15.98
C ASN A 146 -2.71 21.58 15.10
N ASN A 147 -3.81 20.86 15.19
CA ASN A 147 -5.03 21.04 14.39
C ASN A 147 -4.89 20.72 12.88
N GLN A 148 -3.73 20.36 12.41
CA GLN A 148 -3.54 19.92 11.02
C GLN A 148 -3.60 18.39 10.92
N ILE A 149 -4.26 17.90 9.88
CA ILE A 149 -4.36 16.48 9.58
C ILE A 149 -3.23 16.11 8.64
N TYR A 150 -2.52 15.02 8.95
CA TYR A 150 -1.44 14.48 8.11
C TYR A 150 -1.75 13.04 7.75
N VAL A 151 -1.70 12.72 6.47
CA VAL A 151 -1.73 11.34 5.99
C VAL A 151 -0.34 10.73 6.15
N LEU A 152 -0.24 9.68 6.93
CA LEU A 152 1.01 9.00 7.24
C LEU A 152 1.36 7.94 6.20
N GLU A 153 0.35 7.15 5.79
CA GLU A 153 0.48 6.12 4.75
C GLU A 153 -0.87 5.74 4.16
N CYS A 154 -0.85 5.18 2.95
CA CYS A 154 -1.96 4.48 2.32
C CYS A 154 -1.56 3.04 2.06
N ASN A 155 -2.36 2.09 2.56
CA ASN A 155 -2.09 0.67 2.46
C ASN A 155 -3.16 -0.01 1.59
N GLY A 156 -2.75 -0.55 0.43
CA GLY A 156 -3.64 -1.23 -0.52
C GLY A 156 -4.13 -2.61 -0.04
N SER A 157 -3.49 -3.20 0.97
CA SER A 157 -3.94 -4.43 1.63
C SER A 157 -4.06 -4.21 3.13
N PRO A 158 -5.02 -3.37 3.57
CA PRO A 158 -5.14 -3.05 4.97
C PRO A 158 -5.57 -4.28 5.77
N GLY A 159 -4.91 -4.50 6.91
CA GLY A 159 -5.35 -5.53 7.86
C GLY A 159 -6.71 -5.17 8.44
N ILE A 160 -7.75 -5.89 8.07
CA ILE A 160 -9.14 -5.68 8.53
C ILE A 160 -9.57 -6.70 9.58
N GLY A 161 -8.79 -7.75 9.82
CA GLY A 161 -9.21 -8.90 10.61
C GLY A 161 -8.53 -9.06 11.97
N SER A 162 -7.26 -8.78 12.09
CA SER A 162 -6.47 -9.24 13.25
C SER A 162 -6.59 -8.43 14.53
N LYS A 163 -7.15 -7.20 14.47
CA LYS A 163 -7.37 -6.36 15.65
C LYS A 163 -8.83 -6.15 16.01
N PHE A 164 -9.72 -6.62 15.16
CA PHE A 164 -11.14 -6.70 15.46
C PHE A 164 -11.51 -8.03 16.13
N ALA A 165 -10.55 -8.96 16.17
CA ALA A 165 -10.59 -10.17 16.95
C ALA A 165 -9.38 -10.18 17.89
N SER A 166 -9.57 -10.01 19.18
CA SER A 166 -8.52 -10.29 20.14
C SER A 166 -8.38 -11.79 20.30
N TYR A 167 -7.17 -12.30 20.05
CA TYR A 167 -6.78 -13.63 20.44
C TYR A 167 -5.94 -13.51 21.71
N LYS A 168 -6.26 -14.28 22.73
CA LYS A 168 -5.33 -14.47 23.85
C LYS A 168 -4.02 -15.04 23.27
N THR A 169 -2.92 -14.42 23.62
CA THR A 169 -1.61 -14.60 22.97
C THR A 169 -0.87 -15.90 23.36
N ASP A 170 -1.49 -16.81 24.09
CA ASP A 170 -0.87 -18.09 24.37
C ASP A 170 -1.08 -19.03 23.16
N LEU A 171 0.04 -19.42 22.53
CA LEU A 171 0.05 -20.23 21.31
C LEU A 171 -0.62 -21.61 21.47
N LYS A 172 -0.92 -22.02 22.68
CA LYS A 172 -1.55 -23.32 22.97
C LYS A 172 -3.07 -23.26 23.07
N ASP A 173 -3.63 -22.11 23.47
CA ASP A 173 -5.08 -21.93 23.62
C ASP A 173 -5.53 -20.65 22.91
N ARG A 174 -5.64 -20.72 21.58
CA ARG A 174 -6.21 -19.62 20.79
C ARG A 174 -7.72 -19.56 20.98
N GLU A 175 -8.14 -18.92 22.05
CA GLU A 175 -9.53 -18.62 22.25
C GLU A 175 -9.92 -17.34 21.50
N TYR A 176 -10.87 -17.44 20.57
CA TYR A 176 -11.44 -16.29 19.91
C TYR A 176 -12.32 -15.51 20.88
N VAL A 177 -11.88 -14.35 21.28
CA VAL A 177 -12.58 -13.51 22.28
C VAL A 177 -13.63 -12.59 21.62
N GLY A 178 -13.79 -12.65 20.30
CA GLY A 178 -14.72 -11.79 19.55
C GLY A 178 -14.14 -10.44 19.15
N PRO A 179 -14.91 -9.63 18.40
CA PRO A 179 -14.47 -8.30 18.01
C PRO A 179 -14.37 -7.40 19.24
N THR A 180 -13.22 -6.76 19.43
CA THR A 180 -12.97 -5.80 20.51
C THR A 180 -13.61 -4.44 20.31
N SER A 181 -14.18 -4.19 19.12
CA SER A 181 -14.92 -2.98 18.79
C SER A 181 -16.36 -3.30 18.45
N SER A 182 -17.30 -2.39 18.76
CA SER A 182 -18.72 -2.49 18.39
C SER A 182 -18.96 -2.50 16.87
N GLU A 183 -17.91 -2.25 16.07
CA GLU A 183 -17.97 -2.27 14.62
C GLU A 183 -17.25 -3.48 14.04
N ASN A 184 -17.99 -4.43 13.51
CA ASN A 184 -17.44 -5.53 12.75
C ASN A 184 -17.12 -5.07 11.32
N VAL A 185 -15.86 -4.63 11.08
CA VAL A 185 -15.42 -4.15 9.76
C VAL A 185 -15.53 -5.22 8.70
N VAL A 186 -15.26 -6.48 9.04
CA VAL A 186 -15.39 -7.61 8.11
C VAL A 186 -16.84 -7.78 7.68
N LYS A 187 -17.78 -7.71 8.65
CA LYS A 187 -19.22 -7.77 8.34
C LYS A 187 -19.65 -6.60 7.46
N LYS A 188 -19.25 -5.38 7.79
CA LYS A 188 -19.54 -4.19 6.96
C LYS A 188 -18.98 -4.32 5.54
N LEU A 189 -17.76 -4.82 5.42
CA LEU A 189 -17.14 -5.08 4.11
C LEU A 189 -17.94 -6.13 3.32
N PHE A 190 -18.31 -7.22 3.97
CA PHE A 190 -19.12 -8.27 3.35
C PHE A 190 -20.49 -7.75 2.94
N ASP A 191 -21.19 -7.05 3.85
CA ASP A 191 -22.49 -6.44 3.56
C ASP A 191 -22.39 -5.44 2.40
N TYR A 192 -21.31 -4.65 2.32
CA TYR A 192 -21.06 -3.74 1.22
C TYR A 192 -20.87 -4.50 -0.10
N LEU A 193 -19.99 -5.49 -0.14
CA LEU A 193 -19.66 -6.23 -1.35
C LEU A 193 -20.84 -7.08 -1.88
N THR A 194 -21.76 -7.48 -1.01
CA THR A 194 -22.92 -8.30 -1.38
C THR A 194 -24.15 -7.50 -1.78
N GLN A 195 -24.17 -6.20 -1.60
CA GLN A 195 -25.29 -5.36 -2.02
C GLN A 195 -25.37 -5.25 -3.55
N ASP A 196 -26.52 -5.56 -4.13
CA ASP A 196 -26.72 -5.51 -5.59
C ASP A 196 -26.47 -4.11 -6.20
N ALA A 197 -26.68 -3.03 -5.40
CA ALA A 197 -26.38 -1.68 -5.82
C ALA A 197 -24.88 -1.45 -6.10
N HIS A 198 -24.00 -2.18 -5.42
CA HIS A 198 -22.55 -2.09 -5.59
C HIS A 198 -22.03 -2.98 -6.71
N ARG A 199 -22.73 -4.06 -7.03
CA ARG A 199 -22.42 -4.93 -8.20
C ARG A 199 -22.62 -4.20 -9.53
N LYS A 200 -23.44 -3.16 -9.55
CA LYS A 200 -23.72 -2.37 -10.76
C LYS A 200 -22.71 -1.25 -11.03
N HIS A 201 -21.82 -0.93 -10.10
CA HIS A 201 -20.73 0.01 -10.34
C HIS A 201 -19.66 -0.64 -11.22
N SER A 202 -19.65 -0.22 -12.45
CA SER A 202 -19.13 -0.81 -13.66
C SER A 202 -17.61 -0.90 -13.81
N PHE A 203 -16.84 -0.69 -12.77
CA PHE A 203 -15.38 -0.90 -12.83
C PHE A 203 -14.94 -2.29 -12.37
N ILE A 204 -15.80 -3.02 -11.64
CA ILE A 204 -15.53 -4.41 -11.27
C ILE A 204 -16.35 -5.29 -12.19
N LYS A 205 -15.72 -5.79 -13.21
CA LYS A 205 -16.23 -6.97 -13.90
C LYS A 205 -16.03 -8.14 -12.96
N GLU A 206 -17.12 -8.80 -12.55
CA GLU A 206 -17.00 -10.07 -11.84
C GLU A 206 -16.22 -11.02 -12.74
N SER A 207 -15.10 -11.53 -12.25
CA SER A 207 -14.33 -12.56 -12.93
C SER A 207 -14.05 -13.69 -11.96
N GLY A 208 -14.16 -14.92 -12.41
CA GLY A 208 -13.65 -16.06 -11.68
C GLY A 208 -12.11 -16.07 -11.66
N PHE A 209 -11.54 -16.94 -10.87
CA PHE A 209 -10.09 -17.15 -10.81
C PHE A 209 -9.51 -17.53 -12.18
N GLN A 210 -10.30 -18.19 -13.01
CA GLN A 210 -9.99 -18.51 -14.41
C GLN A 210 -11.21 -18.22 -15.29
N GLU A 211 -10.99 -17.42 -16.33
CA GLU A 211 -12.02 -17.02 -17.27
C GLU A 211 -11.61 -17.30 -18.71
N ARG A 212 -12.60 -17.38 -19.61
CA ARG A 212 -12.35 -17.34 -21.05
C ARG A 212 -12.44 -15.90 -21.52
N ILE A 213 -11.33 -15.40 -22.04
CA ILE A 213 -11.24 -14.03 -22.56
C ILE A 213 -10.91 -14.01 -24.04
N ILE A 214 -11.23 -12.91 -24.70
CA ILE A 214 -10.82 -12.63 -26.07
C ILE A 214 -9.79 -11.49 -26.00
N ILE A 215 -8.64 -11.69 -26.62
CA ILE A 215 -7.55 -10.72 -26.68
C ILE A 215 -7.48 -10.19 -28.12
N ASP A 216 -7.92 -8.96 -28.33
CA ASP A 216 -7.91 -8.29 -29.64
C ASP A 216 -8.43 -9.17 -30.80
N GLY A 217 -9.54 -9.89 -30.55
CA GLY A 217 -10.16 -10.77 -31.52
C GLY A 217 -9.60 -12.21 -31.55
N TYR A 218 -8.55 -12.51 -30.81
CA TYR A 218 -8.03 -13.86 -30.62
C TYR A 218 -8.67 -14.53 -29.39
N GLY A 219 -9.11 -15.74 -29.53
CA GLY A 219 -9.66 -16.52 -28.42
C GLY A 219 -10.92 -17.32 -28.84
N PRO A 220 -11.62 -17.84 -27.85
CA PRO A 220 -11.43 -17.62 -26.41
C PRO A 220 -10.18 -18.32 -25.84
N VAL A 221 -9.40 -17.63 -25.04
CA VAL A 221 -8.27 -18.18 -24.30
C VAL A 221 -8.59 -18.26 -22.80
N ARG A 222 -8.03 -19.26 -22.12
CA ARG A 222 -8.15 -19.37 -20.67
C ARG A 222 -7.16 -18.41 -20.02
N ALA A 223 -7.66 -17.43 -19.29
CA ALA A 223 -6.86 -16.48 -18.51
C ALA A 223 -7.00 -16.76 -17.02
N LYS A 224 -5.90 -16.67 -16.29
CA LYS A 224 -5.86 -16.65 -14.84
C LYS A 224 -5.75 -15.21 -14.38
N PHE A 225 -6.66 -14.79 -13.49
CA PHE A 225 -6.60 -13.48 -12.88
C PHE A 225 -5.72 -13.55 -11.61
N ASP A 226 -4.66 -12.76 -11.58
CA ASP A 226 -3.74 -12.67 -10.46
C ASP A 226 -3.86 -11.29 -9.81
N THR A 227 -4.51 -11.25 -8.64
CA THR A 227 -4.70 -10.02 -7.87
C THR A 227 -3.44 -9.56 -7.13
N GLY A 228 -2.42 -10.41 -7.06
CA GLY A 228 -1.13 -10.09 -6.44
C GLY A 228 -0.14 -9.39 -7.37
N ASN A 229 -0.46 -9.33 -8.67
CA ASN A 229 0.39 -8.65 -9.64
C ASN A 229 0.15 -7.14 -9.59
N GLY A 230 1.06 -6.41 -8.94
CA GLY A 230 1.00 -4.95 -8.78
C GLY A 230 1.19 -4.14 -10.07
N THR A 231 1.28 -4.78 -11.22
CA THR A 231 1.39 -4.14 -12.53
C THR A 231 0.09 -4.31 -13.31
N LEU A 232 -0.28 -3.30 -14.09
CA LEU A 232 -1.41 -3.36 -15.02
C LEU A 232 -1.14 -4.27 -16.23
N ALA A 233 -0.08 -5.07 -16.20
CA ALA A 233 0.36 -5.91 -17.30
C ALA A 233 -0.12 -7.36 -17.13
N SER A 234 -0.69 -7.89 -18.19
CA SER A 234 -1.01 -9.32 -18.31
C SER A 234 0.00 -9.97 -19.24
N MET A 235 0.43 -11.19 -18.90
CA MET A 235 1.31 -11.97 -19.77
C MET A 235 0.50 -12.86 -20.70
N PHE A 236 0.76 -12.73 -21.99
CA PHE A 236 0.20 -13.59 -23.01
C PHE A 236 1.31 -14.01 -23.99
N ALA A 237 1.53 -15.31 -24.10
CA ALA A 237 2.55 -15.84 -24.99
C ALA A 237 2.07 -15.83 -26.44
N VAL A 238 2.78 -15.12 -27.30
CA VAL A 238 2.55 -15.06 -28.75
C VAL A 238 3.68 -15.79 -29.49
N ASP A 239 3.41 -16.23 -30.72
CA ASP A 239 4.37 -16.97 -31.52
C ASP A 239 5.38 -16.00 -32.18
N LYS A 240 4.90 -14.82 -32.57
CA LYS A 240 5.74 -13.72 -33.09
C LYS A 240 5.19 -12.40 -32.62
N ILE A 241 6.08 -11.42 -32.44
CA ILE A 241 5.73 -10.05 -32.08
C ILE A 241 6.64 -9.08 -32.83
N ASP A 242 6.06 -8.01 -33.34
CA ASP A 242 6.76 -6.90 -33.96
C ASP A 242 6.14 -5.56 -33.50
N VAL A 243 7.00 -4.65 -33.06
CA VAL A 243 6.57 -3.35 -32.54
C VAL A 243 6.77 -2.28 -33.61
N GLU A 244 5.68 -1.77 -34.13
CA GLU A 244 5.67 -0.76 -35.17
C GLU A 244 5.45 0.64 -34.59
N ASN A 245 6.36 1.57 -34.88
CA ASN A 245 6.26 3.00 -34.55
C ASN A 245 6.04 3.31 -33.04
N GLN A 246 6.41 2.45 -32.13
CA GLN A 246 6.20 2.61 -30.68
C GLN A 246 4.72 2.87 -30.27
N LYS A 247 3.78 2.64 -31.17
CA LYS A 247 2.34 2.86 -30.94
C LYS A 247 1.49 1.63 -31.24
N THR A 248 2.01 0.72 -32.04
CA THR A 248 1.29 -0.44 -32.53
C THR A 248 2.15 -1.66 -32.41
N VAL A 249 1.58 -2.75 -31.99
CA VAL A 249 2.20 -4.07 -31.97
C VAL A 249 1.45 -5.00 -32.91
N ARG A 250 2.19 -5.64 -33.82
CA ARG A 250 1.70 -6.76 -34.63
C ARG A 250 2.14 -8.05 -33.99
N TRP A 251 1.25 -8.99 -33.86
CA TRP A 251 1.56 -10.27 -33.25
C TRP A 251 0.86 -11.40 -33.97
N GLU A 252 1.42 -12.59 -33.85
CA GLU A 252 0.92 -13.80 -34.47
C GLU A 252 0.72 -14.88 -33.40
N LYS A 253 -0.41 -15.57 -33.49
CA LYS A 253 -0.73 -16.69 -32.63
C LYS A 253 -1.52 -17.75 -33.45
N ASP A 254 -1.04 -18.99 -33.38
CA ASP A 254 -1.64 -20.14 -34.10
C ASP A 254 -1.86 -19.83 -35.59
N GLY A 255 -0.87 -19.22 -36.24
CA GLY A 255 -0.91 -18.84 -37.64
C GLY A 255 -1.84 -17.68 -38.02
N LYS A 256 -2.47 -17.04 -37.05
CA LYS A 256 -3.32 -15.85 -37.25
C LYS A 256 -2.56 -14.59 -36.84
N LYS A 257 -2.75 -13.52 -37.60
CA LYS A 257 -2.10 -12.21 -37.39
C LYS A 257 -3.07 -11.22 -36.78
N PHE A 258 -2.61 -10.46 -35.82
CA PHE A 258 -3.36 -9.48 -35.06
C PHE A 258 -2.58 -8.18 -34.97
N THR A 259 -3.31 -7.11 -34.65
CA THR A 259 -2.73 -5.78 -34.42
C THR A 259 -3.39 -5.19 -33.19
N SER A 260 -2.56 -4.73 -32.25
CA SER A 260 -3.00 -4.14 -30.98
C SER A 260 -2.34 -2.77 -30.79
N LYS A 261 -2.98 -1.90 -30.01
CA LYS A 261 -2.38 -0.65 -29.58
C LYS A 261 -1.33 -0.93 -28.51
N LEU A 262 -0.16 -0.32 -28.64
CA LEU A 262 0.89 -0.38 -27.64
C LEU A 262 0.71 0.77 -26.65
N GLU A 263 0.41 0.47 -25.40
CA GLU A 263 0.30 1.46 -24.30
C GLU A 263 1.64 1.72 -23.61
N GLY A 264 2.58 0.77 -23.68
CA GLY A 264 3.92 0.87 -23.14
C GLY A 264 4.68 -0.44 -23.31
N TYR A 265 5.98 -0.40 -23.10
CA TYR A 265 6.81 -1.60 -23.10
C TYR A 265 7.91 -1.51 -22.03
N SER A 266 8.34 -2.67 -21.56
CA SER A 266 9.54 -2.82 -20.75
C SER A 266 10.33 -4.03 -21.24
N GLU A 267 11.65 -3.90 -21.25
CA GLU A 267 12.53 -5.04 -21.53
C GLU A 267 12.78 -5.77 -20.20
N ALA A 268 12.45 -7.06 -20.19
CA ALA A 268 12.83 -7.95 -19.11
C ALA A 268 13.91 -8.89 -19.61
N THR A 269 15.11 -8.79 -19.04
CA THR A 269 16.16 -9.79 -19.29
C THR A 269 15.74 -11.07 -18.58
N ARG A 270 15.50 -12.12 -19.34
CA ARG A 270 15.28 -13.46 -18.80
C ARG A 270 16.60 -13.91 -18.16
N MET A 271 16.66 -14.02 -16.84
CA MET A 271 17.67 -14.83 -16.21
C MET A 271 17.40 -16.28 -16.63
N ASP A 272 18.33 -16.90 -17.30
CA ASP A 272 18.27 -18.31 -17.61
C ASP A 272 18.14 -19.09 -16.30
N MET A 273 16.93 -19.55 -16.03
CA MET A 273 16.75 -20.55 -14.99
C MET A 273 17.40 -21.82 -15.53
N VAL A 274 18.57 -22.13 -15.01
CA VAL A 274 19.17 -23.46 -15.16
C VAL A 274 18.19 -24.45 -14.53
N ASP A 275 17.51 -25.18 -15.38
CA ASP A 275 16.55 -26.22 -14.97
C ASP A 275 17.36 -27.40 -14.42
N ASN A 276 17.71 -27.33 -13.12
CA ASN A 276 18.24 -28.45 -12.35
C ASN A 276 17.06 -29.26 -11.83
N ARG A 277 16.39 -29.97 -12.71
CA ARG A 277 15.52 -31.09 -12.31
C ARG A 277 16.30 -32.40 -12.44
N PRO A 278 16.31 -33.23 -11.36
CA PRO A 278 16.87 -34.57 -11.41
C PRO A 278 16.07 -35.50 -12.32
#